data_767a24cd78a0c36f587e4f8d39403ccb
#
_entry.id   767a24cd78a0c36f587e4f8d39403ccb
#
_cell.length_a   1.000
_cell.length_b   1.000
_cell.length_c   1.000
_cell.angle_alpha   90.00
_cell.angle_beta   90.00
_cell.angle_gamma   90.00
#
_symmetry.space_group_name_H-M   'P 1'
#
loop_
_entity.id
_entity.type
_entity.pdbx_description
1 polymer ?
#
loop_
_entity_poly.entity_id
_entity_poly.type
_entity_poly.pdbx_seq_one_letter_code
_entity_poly.pdbx_strand_id
1 'polypeptide(L)'
;SKIKFQMFIRLRANQIDMLNKRSEFLRAKFESKRILLTNEIGAQISMANNLFPYRISFSNYINTTDLRFFARYNFLGGLYIGDEEEGMIISYTVPGGIPIFHDISKPLLGKTKTSAPAIVFVGETGAGKTQLADLEAFQNMIFKGMKVLTVDPKGDREKKIKLLGDNAAHLKIGSKDCSSGMFDPYLMNQNDDREALGQAMRDIDSMLNVLGLSIDTNFRAIEKAHYDMLKDYENRIIHQKTLTYLISEKLVKYDKTTAEQVMTLANDSTMRLFFATQESRYDSAFNLTKPYNLITFEKMPSTAGEKMENDPNRLDNAIFAMLFSRVQGIIDGFMKRFSKQETIVVFDEYKVYQKTPGGEEVVDNVVRQARTLQTHPFLITQELSSISDAILNNVGEIFVGSLKSSKEIEFILEEMKLSNHPAVRGALIDHTQDEGVTEEKKYNFLMQDYNNRKC
;
A
#
# COMPACT_ATOMS: atom_id res chain seq x y z
N SER A 1 -46.72 8.61 1.41
CA SER A 1 -47.01 8.44 2.86
C SER A 1 -46.44 9.64 3.61
N LYS A 2 -47.24 10.20 4.53
CA LYS A 2 -46.82 11.29 5.42
C LYS A 2 -46.37 10.73 6.74
N ILE A 3 -45.20 11.22 7.23
CA ILE A 3 -44.68 10.90 8.54
C ILE A 3 -44.76 12.11 9.44
N LYS A 4 -45.14 11.90 10.70
CA LYS A 4 -45.09 12.89 11.77
C LYS A 4 -43.85 12.64 12.59
N PHE A 5 -43.02 13.65 12.80
CA PHE A 5 -41.80 13.54 13.56
C PHE A 5 -41.54 14.77 14.45
N GLN A 6 -40.76 14.59 15.48
CA GLN A 6 -40.20 15.64 16.32
C GLN A 6 -38.71 15.45 16.41
N MET A 7 -37.96 16.54 16.40
CA MET A 7 -36.52 16.52 16.56
C MET A 7 -36.12 17.36 17.78
N PHE A 8 -35.37 16.76 18.70
CA PHE A 8 -34.84 17.45 19.86
C PHE A 8 -33.31 17.36 19.83
N ILE A 9 -32.65 18.49 20.04
CA ILE A 9 -31.20 18.56 20.14
C ILE A 9 -30.83 18.91 21.57
N ARG A 10 -30.07 18.02 22.23
CA ARG A 10 -29.57 18.23 23.57
C ARG A 10 -28.16 18.76 23.53
N LEU A 11 -27.92 19.93 24.10
CA LEU A 11 -26.58 20.49 24.31
C LEU A 11 -26.12 20.23 25.75
N ARG A 12 -24.84 19.95 25.92
CA ARG A 12 -24.18 19.83 27.23
C ARG A 12 -22.91 20.68 27.24
N ALA A 13 -22.65 21.33 28.35
CA ALA A 13 -21.41 22.01 28.64
C ALA A 13 -21.15 22.05 30.14
N ASN A 14 -19.91 22.18 30.55
CA ASN A 14 -19.51 22.25 31.98
C ASN A 14 -19.65 23.68 32.52
N GLN A 15 -19.86 24.68 31.65
CA GLN A 15 -20.04 26.08 32.02
C GLN A 15 -21.16 26.68 31.17
N ILE A 16 -21.90 27.61 31.76
CA ILE A 16 -23.06 28.26 31.14
C ILE A 16 -22.66 29.04 29.91
N ASP A 17 -21.53 29.75 29.94
CA ASP A 17 -21.03 30.53 28.79
C ASP A 17 -20.69 29.64 27.58
N MET A 18 -20.11 28.48 27.83
CA MET A 18 -19.90 27.47 26.77
C MET A 18 -21.18 26.91 26.22
N LEU A 19 -22.19 26.69 27.08
CA LEU A 19 -23.51 26.23 26.63
C LEU A 19 -24.18 27.25 25.73
N ASN A 20 -24.14 28.53 26.11
CA ASN A 20 -24.68 29.63 25.31
C ASN A 20 -23.98 29.75 23.95
N LYS A 21 -22.63 29.75 23.93
CA LYS A 21 -21.86 29.77 22.69
C LYS A 21 -22.20 28.61 21.75
N ARG A 22 -22.32 27.39 22.29
CA ARG A 22 -22.72 26.22 21.52
C ARG A 22 -24.15 26.33 20.98
N SER A 23 -25.06 26.90 21.77
CA SER A 23 -26.45 27.12 21.38
C SER A 23 -26.56 28.13 20.23
N GLU A 24 -25.83 29.26 20.34
CA GLU A 24 -25.78 30.29 19.29
C GLU A 24 -25.16 29.73 18.00
N PHE A 25 -24.03 29.06 18.10
CA PHE A 25 -23.39 28.41 16.96
C PHE A 25 -24.32 27.44 16.26
N LEU A 26 -25.00 26.56 17.02
CA LEU A 26 -25.93 25.60 16.45
C LEU A 26 -27.10 26.29 15.77
N ARG A 27 -27.67 27.30 16.42
CA ARG A 27 -28.79 28.08 15.88
C ARG A 27 -28.39 28.75 14.56
N ALA A 28 -27.26 29.45 14.50
CA ALA A 28 -26.76 30.08 13.29
C ALA A 28 -26.54 29.05 12.15
N LYS A 29 -25.98 27.89 12.47
CA LYS A 29 -25.75 26.83 11.51
C LYS A 29 -27.06 26.25 10.92
N PHE A 30 -28.09 26.08 11.72
CA PHE A 30 -29.38 25.58 11.26
C PHE A 30 -30.17 26.67 10.50
N GLU A 31 -30.11 27.93 10.95
CA GLU A 31 -30.72 29.07 10.23
C GLU A 31 -30.13 29.24 8.83
N SER A 32 -28.81 29.06 8.65
CA SER A 32 -28.18 29.06 7.33
C SER A 32 -28.74 27.99 6.39
N LYS A 33 -29.36 26.95 6.93
CA LYS A 33 -30.09 25.90 6.20
C LYS A 33 -31.59 26.08 6.19
N ARG A 34 -32.09 27.25 6.61
CA ARG A 34 -33.52 27.59 6.72
C ARG A 34 -34.30 26.69 7.68
N ILE A 35 -33.63 26.16 8.71
CA ILE A 35 -34.24 25.40 9.78
C ILE A 35 -34.22 26.24 11.06
N LEU A 36 -35.40 26.56 11.59
CA LEU A 36 -35.54 27.35 12.80
C LEU A 36 -35.45 26.42 14.02
N LEU A 37 -34.45 26.66 14.91
CA LEU A 37 -34.35 26.02 16.20
C LEU A 37 -34.97 26.92 17.27
N THR A 38 -35.95 26.40 18.00
CA THR A 38 -36.56 27.09 19.13
C THR A 38 -36.04 26.56 20.45
N ASN A 39 -35.87 27.44 21.42
CA ASN A 39 -35.51 27.11 22.79
C ASN A 39 -36.64 27.54 23.71
N GLU A 40 -37.41 26.56 24.17
CA GLU A 40 -38.59 26.84 25.02
C GLU A 40 -38.18 26.87 26.48
N ILE A 41 -38.31 28.04 27.07
CA ILE A 41 -38.06 28.26 28.51
C ILE A 41 -39.20 27.62 29.30
N GLY A 42 -38.89 26.75 30.27
CA GLY A 42 -39.87 26.10 31.13
C GLY A 42 -40.33 24.70 30.64
N ALA A 43 -40.04 24.32 29.39
CA ALA A 43 -40.42 23.01 28.85
C ALA A 43 -39.36 21.94 28.97
N GLN A 44 -38.20 22.25 29.57
CA GLN A 44 -37.03 21.37 29.62
C GLN A 44 -37.27 20.00 30.28
N ILE A 45 -38.05 19.97 31.36
CA ILE A 45 -38.37 18.71 32.05
C ILE A 45 -39.24 17.83 31.17
N SER A 46 -40.25 18.45 30.54
CA SER A 46 -41.13 17.74 29.63
C SER A 46 -40.40 17.27 28.37
N MET A 47 -39.46 18.07 27.82
CA MET A 47 -38.59 17.67 26.74
C MET A 47 -37.64 16.54 27.12
N ALA A 48 -37.09 16.57 28.32
CA ALA A 48 -36.25 15.49 28.83
C ALA A 48 -37.02 14.15 28.94
N ASN A 49 -38.29 14.21 29.29
CA ASN A 49 -39.14 13.01 29.35
C ASN A 49 -39.37 12.37 27.96
N ASN A 50 -39.29 13.14 26.87
CA ASN A 50 -39.39 12.61 25.51
C ASN A 50 -38.11 11.89 25.02
N LEU A 51 -37.02 11.96 25.77
CA LEU A 51 -35.81 11.16 25.51
C LEU A 51 -35.99 9.70 25.94
N PHE A 52 -37.03 9.38 26.67
CA PHE A 52 -37.34 7.99 27.06
C PHE A 52 -38.24 7.34 26.02
N PRO A 53 -37.96 6.12 25.58
CA PRO A 53 -38.79 5.39 24.62
C PRO A 53 -40.22 5.26 25.15
N TYR A 54 -41.20 5.29 24.23
CA TYR A 54 -42.64 5.11 24.52
C TYR A 54 -43.34 6.27 25.26
N ARG A 55 -42.78 7.49 25.32
CA ARG A 55 -43.42 8.64 25.91
C ARG A 55 -44.25 9.42 24.86
N ILE A 56 -45.30 10.07 25.30
CA ILE A 56 -46.24 10.86 24.48
C ILE A 56 -45.54 12.12 24.00
N SER A 57 -45.65 12.40 22.67
CA SER A 57 -45.05 13.54 22.02
C SER A 57 -45.78 14.86 22.34
N PHE A 58 -45.05 15.97 22.39
CA PHE A 58 -45.65 17.31 22.44
C PHE A 58 -46.35 17.63 21.15
N SER A 59 -47.65 17.90 21.21
CA SER A 59 -48.47 18.21 20.01
C SER A 59 -47.98 19.44 19.27
N ASN A 60 -47.42 20.42 19.98
CA ASN A 60 -47.01 21.71 19.42
C ASN A 60 -45.74 21.68 18.53
N TYR A 61 -44.96 20.58 18.57
CA TYR A 61 -43.71 20.45 17.82
C TYR A 61 -43.73 19.29 16.83
N ILE A 62 -44.90 18.85 16.43
CA ILE A 62 -45.04 17.79 15.43
C ILE A 62 -44.90 18.40 14.04
N ASN A 63 -43.84 17.98 13.35
CA ASN A 63 -43.66 18.28 11.93
C ASN A 63 -44.19 17.12 11.11
N THR A 64 -44.80 17.45 9.99
CA THR A 64 -45.32 16.46 9.04
C THR A 64 -44.53 16.59 7.75
N THR A 65 -43.94 15.49 7.30
CA THR A 65 -43.17 15.47 6.06
C THR A 65 -43.47 14.23 5.21
N ASP A 66 -43.03 14.25 3.96
CA ASP A 66 -43.08 13.09 3.09
C ASP A 66 -42.05 12.03 3.54
N LEU A 67 -42.41 10.76 3.41
CA LEU A 67 -41.53 9.63 3.77
C LEU A 67 -40.18 9.69 3.02
N ARG A 68 -40.19 10.11 1.75
CA ARG A 68 -38.97 10.23 0.96
C ARG A 68 -38.06 11.35 1.45
N PHE A 69 -38.66 12.48 1.89
CA PHE A 69 -37.95 13.58 2.50
C PHE A 69 -37.34 13.13 3.83
N PHE A 70 -38.13 12.46 4.69
CA PHE A 70 -37.66 11.93 5.97
C PHE A 70 -36.51 10.92 5.79
N ALA A 71 -36.62 10.01 4.83
CA ALA A 71 -35.59 9.04 4.52
C ALA A 71 -34.27 9.68 4.02
N ARG A 72 -34.34 10.81 3.31
CA ARG A 72 -33.17 11.58 2.88
C ARG A 72 -32.45 12.28 4.04
N TYR A 73 -33.16 12.61 5.08
CA TYR A 73 -32.65 13.24 6.30
C TYR A 73 -32.62 12.22 7.43
N ASN A 74 -32.27 10.98 7.16
CA ASN A 74 -32.25 9.90 8.14
C ASN A 74 -31.35 10.25 9.33
N PHE A 75 -31.91 10.95 10.30
CA PHE A 75 -31.22 11.38 11.53
C PHE A 75 -30.89 10.20 12.47
N LEU A 76 -31.47 9.03 12.22
CA LEU A 76 -31.29 7.82 13.00
C LEU A 76 -30.51 6.76 12.24
N GLY A 77 -30.31 6.93 10.94
CA GLY A 77 -29.48 6.06 10.14
C GLY A 77 -28.03 6.51 10.26
N GLY A 78 -27.26 5.83 11.03
CA GLY A 78 -25.81 5.94 10.95
C GLY A 78 -25.39 5.52 9.54
N LEU A 79 -24.41 6.21 8.96
CA LEU A 79 -23.69 5.68 7.83
C LEU A 79 -22.91 4.47 8.34
N TYR A 80 -23.46 3.28 8.12
CA TYR A 80 -22.73 2.05 8.40
C TYR A 80 -21.76 1.80 7.25
N ILE A 81 -20.52 2.15 7.50
CA ILE A 81 -19.38 1.77 6.66
C ILE A 81 -18.41 0.99 7.51
N GLY A 82 -17.61 0.14 6.88
CA GLY A 82 -16.70 -0.74 7.58
C GLY A 82 -17.43 -1.96 8.16
N ASP A 83 -16.89 -2.52 9.21
CA ASP A 83 -17.25 -3.84 9.72
C ASP A 83 -17.93 -3.75 11.06
N GLU A 84 -19.13 -3.24 11.10
CA GLU A 84 -20.01 -3.18 12.28
C GLU A 84 -19.32 -3.51 13.66
N GLU A 85 -19.10 -3.69 14.53
CA GLU A 85 -18.43 -3.99 15.79
C GLU A 85 -17.27 -5.03 15.68
N GLU A 86 -16.95 -5.52 14.48
CA GLU A 86 -15.81 -6.44 14.28
C GLU A 86 -14.62 -5.68 13.68
N GLY A 87 -13.40 -6.10 14.03
CA GLY A 87 -12.17 -5.48 13.50
C GLY A 87 -11.61 -4.39 14.40
N MET A 88 -10.81 -3.52 13.82
CA MET A 88 -10.10 -2.45 14.52
C MET A 88 -10.64 -1.09 14.14
N ILE A 89 -10.61 -0.13 15.05
CA ILE A 89 -11.02 1.24 14.75
C ILE A 89 -9.91 1.89 13.91
N ILE A 90 -10.25 2.26 12.68
CA ILE A 90 -9.32 2.93 11.76
C ILE A 90 -9.60 4.43 11.62
N SER A 91 -10.84 4.85 11.83
CA SER A 91 -11.27 6.22 11.65
C SER A 91 -12.63 6.47 12.33
N TYR A 92 -13.16 7.68 12.10
CA TYR A 92 -14.49 8.09 12.54
C TYR A 92 -15.22 8.76 11.39
N THR A 93 -16.54 8.57 11.28
CA THR A 93 -17.35 9.22 10.24
C THR A 93 -17.39 10.74 10.42
N VAL A 94 -17.41 11.47 9.30
CA VAL A 94 -17.55 12.93 9.29
C VAL A 94 -18.76 13.31 8.41
N PRO A 95 -19.77 14.01 8.93
CA PRO A 95 -20.01 14.35 10.33
C PRO A 95 -20.57 13.15 11.11
N GLY A 96 -20.38 13.11 12.42
CA GLY A 96 -21.06 12.13 13.26
C GLY A 96 -20.15 11.52 14.33
N GLY A 97 -18.86 11.36 14.06
CA GLY A 97 -17.90 10.81 15.02
C GLY A 97 -18.20 9.34 15.39
N ILE A 98 -18.83 8.59 14.47
CA ILE A 98 -19.09 7.16 14.65
C ILE A 98 -17.81 6.42 14.30
N PRO A 99 -17.29 5.54 15.18
CA PRO A 99 -16.09 4.77 14.88
C PRO A 99 -16.32 3.86 13.66
N ILE A 100 -15.34 3.81 12.78
CA ILE A 100 -15.29 2.89 11.64
C ILE A 100 -14.41 1.72 12.06
N PHE A 101 -15.02 0.57 12.20
CA PHE A 101 -14.31 -0.70 12.41
C PHE A 101 -13.94 -1.32 11.08
N HIS A 102 -12.77 -1.92 11.02
CA HIS A 102 -12.28 -2.53 9.80
C HIS A 102 -11.54 -3.84 10.08
N ASP A 103 -11.91 -4.88 9.34
CA ASP A 103 -11.29 -6.20 9.41
C ASP A 103 -10.82 -6.64 8.01
N ILE A 104 -9.55 -6.45 7.73
CA ILE A 104 -8.94 -6.81 6.43
C ILE A 104 -9.03 -8.32 6.11
N SER A 105 -9.27 -9.17 7.11
CA SER A 105 -9.36 -10.64 6.91
C SER A 105 -10.66 -11.08 6.23
N LYS A 106 -11.71 -10.27 6.28
CA LYS A 106 -13.05 -10.65 5.78
C LYS A 106 -13.11 -11.09 4.32
N PRO A 107 -12.40 -10.45 3.36
CA PRO A 107 -12.38 -10.92 1.97
C PRO A 107 -11.83 -12.34 1.83
N LEU A 108 -10.78 -12.67 2.55
CA LEU A 108 -10.17 -14.00 2.54
C LEU A 108 -11.08 -15.06 3.16
N LEU A 109 -11.91 -14.68 4.13
CA LEU A 109 -12.89 -15.53 4.77
C LEU A 109 -14.20 -15.68 3.95
N GLY A 110 -14.33 -15.00 2.82
CA GLY A 110 -15.54 -15.01 1.99
C GLY A 110 -16.75 -14.33 2.64
N LYS A 111 -16.53 -13.41 3.58
CA LYS A 111 -17.58 -12.67 4.32
C LYS A 111 -17.95 -11.34 3.69
N THR A 112 -17.45 -11.03 2.50
CA THR A 112 -17.64 -9.78 1.78
C THR A 112 -18.11 -10.00 0.34
N LYS A 113 -18.60 -8.96 -0.34
CA LYS A 113 -19.01 -9.06 -1.75
C LYS A 113 -17.83 -9.32 -2.68
N THR A 114 -16.68 -8.74 -2.39
CA THR A 114 -15.44 -9.03 -3.10
C THR A 114 -14.58 -10.00 -2.29
N SER A 115 -13.86 -10.85 -2.98
CA SER A 115 -12.83 -11.72 -2.36
C SER A 115 -11.41 -11.17 -2.60
N ALA A 116 -11.30 -9.97 -3.15
CA ALA A 116 -10.03 -9.32 -3.42
C ALA A 116 -9.48 -8.70 -2.12
N PRO A 117 -8.31 -9.12 -1.63
CA PRO A 117 -7.78 -8.64 -0.36
C PRO A 117 -6.89 -7.39 -0.50
N ALA A 118 -6.69 -6.87 -1.72
CA ALA A 118 -5.86 -5.71 -1.94
C ALA A 118 -6.58 -4.41 -1.56
N ILE A 119 -5.84 -3.49 -0.95
CA ILE A 119 -6.32 -2.19 -0.49
C ILE A 119 -5.48 -1.08 -1.15
N VAL A 120 -6.14 -0.04 -1.65
CA VAL A 120 -5.48 1.13 -2.23
C VAL A 120 -5.69 2.35 -1.35
N PHE A 121 -4.60 3.06 -1.08
CA PHE A 121 -4.59 4.36 -0.39
C PHE A 121 -4.13 5.43 -1.37
N VAL A 122 -5.03 6.31 -1.80
CA VAL A 122 -4.75 7.36 -2.80
C VAL A 122 -4.95 8.76 -2.22
N GLY A 123 -4.23 9.75 -2.73
CA GLY A 123 -4.33 11.16 -2.34
C GLY A 123 -3.01 11.91 -2.48
N GLU A 124 -3.03 13.21 -2.32
CA GLU A 124 -1.85 14.07 -2.42
C GLU A 124 -0.82 13.83 -1.30
N THR A 125 0.38 14.37 -1.50
CA THR A 125 1.40 14.38 -0.45
C THR A 125 0.90 15.16 0.77
N GLY A 126 0.97 14.54 1.94
CA GLY A 126 0.46 15.11 3.19
C GLY A 126 -1.02 14.82 3.47
N ALA A 127 -1.73 14.09 2.61
CA ALA A 127 -3.13 13.67 2.84
C ALA A 127 -3.28 12.52 3.89
N GLY A 128 -2.19 12.05 4.48
CA GLY A 128 -2.25 11.02 5.52
C GLY A 128 -2.29 9.56 5.04
N LYS A 129 -2.17 9.29 3.73
CA LYS A 129 -2.19 7.93 3.15
C LYS A 129 -1.31 6.92 3.88
N THR A 130 -0.02 7.27 3.97
CA THR A 130 0.99 6.43 4.62
C THR A 130 0.68 6.20 6.09
N GLN A 131 0.11 7.20 6.79
CA GLN A 131 -0.26 7.05 8.19
C GLN A 131 -1.45 6.10 8.37
N LEU A 132 -2.46 6.18 7.50
CA LEU A 132 -3.61 5.28 7.56
C LEU A 132 -3.20 3.84 7.23
N ALA A 133 -2.43 3.64 6.16
CA ALA A 133 -1.91 2.32 5.78
C ALA A 133 -1.04 1.71 6.89
N ASP A 134 -0.19 2.52 7.52
CA ASP A 134 0.65 2.07 8.64
C ASP A 134 -0.18 1.77 9.89
N LEU A 135 -1.19 2.58 10.20
CA LEU A 135 -2.10 2.32 11.32
C LEU A 135 -2.73 0.93 11.17
N GLU A 136 -3.29 0.64 10.00
CA GLU A 136 -3.87 -0.67 9.73
C GLU A 136 -2.85 -1.80 9.79
N ALA A 137 -1.70 -1.62 9.14
CA ALA A 137 -0.64 -2.64 9.15
C ALA A 137 -0.15 -2.93 10.58
N PHE A 138 0.11 -1.91 11.38
CA PHE A 138 0.57 -2.07 12.77
C PHE A 138 -0.49 -2.65 13.69
N GLN A 139 -1.75 -2.24 13.56
CA GLN A 139 -2.83 -2.82 14.35
C GLN A 139 -2.97 -4.32 14.06
N ASN A 140 -2.99 -4.72 12.80
CA ASN A 140 -3.09 -6.14 12.43
C ASN A 140 -1.83 -6.93 12.83
N MET A 141 -0.65 -6.32 12.76
CA MET A 141 0.60 -6.92 13.24
C MET A 141 0.55 -7.17 14.76
N ILE A 142 0.11 -6.18 15.54
CA ILE A 142 0.12 -6.24 17.01
C ILE A 142 -1.00 -7.15 17.52
N PHE A 143 -2.23 -6.99 17.04
CA PHE A 143 -3.40 -7.64 17.59
C PHE A 143 -3.71 -9.01 16.97
N LYS A 144 -3.38 -9.21 15.67
CA LYS A 144 -3.60 -10.48 14.98
C LYS A 144 -2.30 -11.26 14.73
N GLY A 145 -1.14 -10.69 15.03
CA GLY A 145 0.15 -11.36 14.82
C GLY A 145 0.55 -11.47 13.35
N MET A 146 -0.07 -10.70 12.45
CA MET A 146 0.27 -10.71 11.03
C MET A 146 1.72 -10.26 10.82
N LYS A 147 2.40 -10.84 9.84
CA LYS A 147 3.72 -10.39 9.42
C LYS A 147 3.57 -9.29 8.37
N VAL A 148 4.33 -8.22 8.51
CA VAL A 148 4.33 -7.09 7.59
C VAL A 148 5.65 -7.04 6.83
N LEU A 149 5.56 -6.95 5.51
CA LEU A 149 6.67 -6.63 4.63
C LEU A 149 6.36 -5.32 3.91
N THR A 150 7.20 -4.32 4.09
CA THR A 150 7.07 -3.03 3.42
C THR A 150 8.21 -2.85 2.43
N VAL A 151 7.89 -2.51 1.19
CA VAL A 151 8.85 -2.07 0.19
C VAL A 151 8.69 -0.56 0.02
N ASP A 152 9.69 0.18 0.43
CA ASP A 152 9.69 1.65 0.47
C ASP A 152 10.88 2.19 -0.34
N PRO A 153 10.64 2.57 -1.61
CA PRO A 153 11.71 3.07 -2.48
C PRO A 153 12.37 4.35 -1.99
N LYS A 154 11.64 5.18 -1.24
CA LYS A 154 12.15 6.48 -0.74
C LYS A 154 12.89 6.39 0.59
N GLY A 155 12.66 5.33 1.36
CA GLY A 155 13.27 5.14 2.67
C GLY A 155 12.67 5.98 3.79
N ASP A 156 11.50 6.56 3.59
CA ASP A 156 10.83 7.42 4.60
C ASP A 156 10.51 6.68 5.90
N ARG A 157 10.36 5.34 5.80
CA ARG A 157 10.05 4.46 6.94
C ARG A 157 11.26 3.96 7.72
N GLU A 158 12.49 4.27 7.34
CA GLU A 158 13.70 3.83 8.09
C GLU A 158 13.66 4.23 9.57
N LYS A 159 13.06 5.39 9.87
CA LYS A 159 12.90 5.86 11.25
C LYS A 159 12.08 4.91 12.13
N LYS A 160 11.14 4.16 11.54
CA LYS A 160 10.27 3.22 12.27
C LYS A 160 11.04 1.99 12.75
N ILE A 161 12.08 1.58 12.02
CA ILE A 161 12.95 0.45 12.43
C ILE A 161 13.54 0.71 13.81
N LYS A 162 14.00 1.94 14.07
CA LYS A 162 14.58 2.30 15.37
C LYS A 162 13.56 2.21 16.51
N LEU A 163 12.28 2.49 16.23
CA LEU A 163 11.20 2.41 17.22
C LEU A 163 10.78 0.97 17.52
N LEU A 164 10.82 0.10 16.51
CA LEU A 164 10.42 -1.31 16.61
C LEU A 164 11.53 -2.22 17.17
N GLY A 165 12.78 -1.77 17.12
CA GLY A 165 13.94 -2.50 17.65
C GLY A 165 14.00 -3.94 17.13
N ASP A 166 14.09 -4.92 18.03
CA ASP A 166 14.22 -6.34 17.70
C ASP A 166 13.01 -6.94 16.97
N ASN A 167 11.88 -6.25 16.92
CA ASN A 167 10.69 -6.67 16.18
C ASN A 167 10.72 -6.28 14.69
N ALA A 168 11.79 -5.62 14.26
CA ALA A 168 11.95 -5.20 12.86
C ALA A 168 13.20 -5.78 12.23
N ALA A 169 13.12 -6.03 10.91
CA ALA A 169 14.26 -6.29 10.05
C ALA A 169 14.29 -5.22 8.94
N HIS A 170 15.50 -4.80 8.55
CA HIS A 170 15.69 -3.82 7.50
C HIS A 170 16.71 -4.32 6.48
N LEU A 171 16.31 -4.40 5.23
CA LEU A 171 17.18 -4.66 4.09
C LEU A 171 17.29 -3.39 3.26
N LYS A 172 18.41 -2.71 3.31
CA LYS A 172 18.71 -1.52 2.52
C LYS A 172 19.53 -1.89 1.30
N ILE A 173 18.85 -2.14 0.18
CA ILE A 173 19.47 -2.56 -1.07
C ILE A 173 20.38 -1.44 -1.62
N GLY A 174 21.62 -1.80 -1.99
CA GLY A 174 22.62 -0.86 -2.52
C GLY A 174 23.42 -0.15 -1.46
N SER A 175 23.15 -0.35 -0.17
CA SER A 175 23.94 0.22 0.90
C SER A 175 25.35 -0.42 0.96
N LYS A 176 26.27 0.26 1.62
CA LYS A 176 27.61 -0.28 1.86
C LYS A 176 27.59 -1.52 2.76
N ASP A 177 26.53 -1.67 3.54
CA ASP A 177 26.32 -2.79 4.45
C ASP A 177 25.84 -4.06 3.73
N CYS A 178 25.37 -3.94 2.49
CA CYS A 178 25.04 -5.10 1.67
C CYS A 178 26.29 -5.81 1.19
N SER A 179 26.37 -7.11 1.46
CA SER A 179 27.47 -7.94 1.02
C SER A 179 27.52 -8.04 -0.51
N SER A 180 28.74 -8.04 -1.08
CA SER A 180 28.91 -8.33 -2.51
C SER A 180 28.38 -9.73 -2.80
N GLY A 181 27.65 -9.86 -3.91
CA GLY A 181 27.06 -11.12 -4.33
C GLY A 181 25.82 -11.56 -3.55
N MET A 182 25.19 -10.67 -2.77
CA MET A 182 23.98 -11.04 -2.04
C MET A 182 22.85 -11.52 -2.94
N PHE A 183 22.81 -11.09 -4.20
CA PHE A 183 21.85 -11.50 -5.22
C PHE A 183 22.40 -12.52 -6.22
N ASP A 184 23.55 -13.10 -5.93
CA ASP A 184 24.13 -14.15 -6.78
C ASP A 184 23.17 -15.34 -6.86
N PRO A 185 22.78 -15.78 -8.07
CA PRO A 185 21.80 -16.85 -8.28
C PRO A 185 22.19 -18.16 -7.59
N TYR A 186 23.48 -18.45 -7.48
CA TYR A 186 23.95 -19.68 -6.83
C TYR A 186 23.95 -19.59 -5.31
N LEU A 187 24.14 -18.39 -4.75
CA LEU A 187 24.01 -18.21 -3.31
C LEU A 187 22.54 -18.18 -2.88
N MET A 188 21.66 -17.66 -3.72
CA MET A 188 20.22 -17.64 -3.43
C MET A 188 19.58 -19.02 -3.58
N ASN A 189 20.04 -19.84 -4.52
CA ASN A 189 19.48 -21.15 -4.85
C ASN A 189 20.49 -22.28 -4.57
N GLN A 190 21.10 -22.31 -3.39
CA GLN A 190 22.19 -23.25 -3.05
C GLN A 190 21.83 -24.72 -3.24
N ASN A 191 20.55 -25.08 -3.07
CA ASN A 191 20.06 -26.45 -3.12
C ASN A 191 19.36 -26.80 -4.43
N ASP A 192 19.26 -25.87 -5.39
CA ASP A 192 18.61 -26.08 -6.69
C ASP A 192 19.48 -25.52 -7.82
N ASP A 193 20.37 -26.38 -8.32
CA ASP A 193 21.32 -26.01 -9.38
C ASP A 193 20.62 -25.66 -10.71
N ARG A 194 19.43 -26.23 -10.95
CA ARG A 194 18.65 -25.96 -12.16
C ARG A 194 18.05 -24.55 -12.11
N GLU A 195 17.46 -24.20 -10.98
CA GLU A 195 16.93 -22.84 -10.77
C GLU A 195 18.05 -21.80 -10.77
N ALA A 196 19.19 -22.10 -10.11
CA ALA A 196 20.38 -21.25 -10.11
C ALA A 196 20.90 -20.99 -11.53
N LEU A 197 20.99 -22.02 -12.38
CA LEU A 197 21.39 -21.89 -13.78
C LEU A 197 20.39 -21.06 -14.59
N GLY A 198 19.09 -21.36 -14.45
CA GLY A 198 18.04 -20.59 -15.14
C GLY A 198 18.09 -19.10 -14.81
N GLN A 199 18.34 -18.78 -13.54
CA GLN A 199 18.48 -17.39 -13.10
C GLN A 199 19.79 -16.76 -13.57
N ALA A 200 20.91 -17.49 -13.53
CA ALA A 200 22.20 -17.01 -14.06
C ALA A 200 22.13 -16.67 -15.55
N MET A 201 21.39 -17.48 -16.33
CA MET A 201 21.17 -17.21 -17.76
C MET A 201 20.40 -15.91 -17.96
N ARG A 202 19.30 -15.70 -17.20
CA ARG A 202 18.52 -14.46 -17.26
C ARG A 202 19.34 -13.24 -16.84
N ASP A 203 20.17 -13.38 -15.82
CA ASP A 203 21.02 -12.30 -15.32
C ASP A 203 22.08 -11.90 -16.36
N ILE A 204 22.78 -12.87 -16.96
CA ILE A 204 23.78 -12.62 -18.01
C ILE A 204 23.13 -11.95 -19.21
N ASP A 205 21.96 -12.43 -19.65
CA ASP A 205 21.22 -11.82 -20.75
C ASP A 205 20.82 -10.37 -20.42
N SER A 206 20.28 -10.14 -19.23
CA SER A 206 19.95 -8.78 -18.74
C SER A 206 21.18 -7.88 -18.67
N MET A 207 22.32 -8.39 -18.21
CA MET A 207 23.59 -7.65 -18.14
C MET A 207 24.11 -7.27 -19.53
N LEU A 208 23.97 -8.14 -20.53
CA LEU A 208 24.30 -7.82 -21.92
C LEU A 208 23.39 -6.74 -22.48
N ASN A 209 22.10 -6.82 -22.20
CA ASN A 209 21.14 -5.79 -22.58
C ASN A 209 21.47 -4.42 -21.95
N VAL A 210 21.92 -4.41 -20.69
CA VAL A 210 22.43 -3.22 -19.99
C VAL A 210 23.57 -2.56 -20.78
N LEU A 211 24.44 -3.37 -21.36
CA LEU A 211 25.59 -2.90 -22.16
C LEU A 211 25.20 -2.48 -23.59
N GLY A 212 23.90 -2.55 -23.92
CA GLY A 212 23.41 -2.26 -25.29
C GLY A 212 23.86 -3.31 -26.31
N LEU A 213 24.20 -4.49 -25.85
CA LEU A 213 24.67 -5.59 -26.67
C LEU A 213 23.50 -6.52 -26.98
N SER A 214 22.90 -6.39 -28.18
CA SER A 214 21.95 -7.40 -28.67
C SER A 214 22.73 -8.61 -29.19
N ILE A 215 23.34 -9.35 -28.32
CA ILE A 215 24.02 -10.59 -28.68
C ILE A 215 23.00 -11.72 -28.43
N ASP A 216 22.85 -12.60 -29.41
CA ASP A 216 22.20 -13.90 -29.17
C ASP A 216 22.99 -14.60 -28.07
N THR A 217 22.48 -14.49 -26.84
CA THR A 217 23.13 -15.05 -25.66
C THR A 217 23.41 -16.53 -25.92
N ASN A 218 24.67 -16.92 -25.87
CA ASN A 218 25.05 -18.30 -26.12
C ASN A 218 24.74 -19.17 -24.90
N PHE A 219 23.43 -19.47 -24.70
CA PHE A 219 22.97 -20.28 -23.58
C PHE A 219 23.68 -21.63 -23.46
N ARG A 220 24.09 -22.24 -24.59
CA ARG A 220 24.85 -23.50 -24.59
C ARG A 220 26.25 -23.33 -23.98
N ALA A 221 26.88 -22.18 -24.18
CA ALA A 221 28.18 -21.90 -23.54
C ALA A 221 28.02 -21.75 -22.04
N ILE A 222 26.97 -21.03 -21.60
CA ILE A 222 26.66 -20.87 -20.17
C ILE A 222 26.35 -22.23 -19.53
N GLU A 223 25.56 -23.07 -20.18
CA GLU A 223 25.22 -24.40 -19.69
C GLU A 223 26.47 -25.29 -19.54
N LYS A 224 27.38 -25.31 -20.53
CA LYS A 224 28.65 -26.02 -20.42
C LYS A 224 29.52 -25.48 -19.28
N ALA A 225 29.60 -24.15 -19.16
CA ALA A 225 30.34 -23.51 -18.08
C ALA A 225 29.78 -23.88 -16.71
N HIS A 226 28.46 -23.98 -16.58
CA HIS A 226 27.78 -24.45 -15.37
C HIS A 226 28.17 -25.89 -14.99
N TYR A 227 28.08 -26.84 -15.94
CA TYR A 227 28.48 -28.22 -15.66
C TYR A 227 29.94 -28.36 -15.27
N ASP A 228 30.83 -27.56 -15.86
CA ASP A 228 32.25 -27.55 -15.47
C ASP A 228 32.45 -26.93 -14.08
N MET A 229 31.66 -25.93 -13.71
CA MET A 229 31.68 -25.39 -12.33
C MET A 229 31.16 -26.41 -11.32
N LEU A 230 30.10 -27.18 -11.65
CA LEU A 230 29.61 -28.24 -10.77
C LEU A 230 30.68 -29.33 -10.50
N LYS A 231 31.43 -29.73 -11.54
CA LYS A 231 32.52 -30.68 -11.38
C LYS A 231 33.64 -30.14 -10.45
N ASP A 232 33.97 -28.86 -10.58
CA ASP A 232 34.95 -28.23 -9.68
C ASP A 232 34.45 -28.17 -8.23
N TYR A 233 33.16 -27.93 -8.03
CA TYR A 233 32.57 -28.00 -6.71
C TYR A 233 32.56 -29.40 -6.12
N GLU A 234 32.17 -30.43 -6.88
CA GLU A 234 32.23 -31.83 -6.49
C GLU A 234 33.64 -32.28 -6.15
N ASN A 235 34.62 -31.82 -6.94
CA ASN A 235 36.06 -32.13 -6.72
C ASN A 235 36.69 -31.26 -5.63
N ARG A 236 35.94 -30.42 -4.94
CA ARG A 236 36.38 -29.51 -3.88
C ARG A 236 37.49 -28.50 -4.32
N ILE A 237 37.51 -28.16 -5.60
CA ILE A 237 38.35 -27.11 -6.17
C ILE A 237 37.85 -25.74 -5.73
N ILE A 238 36.52 -25.59 -5.64
CA ILE A 238 35.83 -24.41 -5.10
C ILE A 238 34.99 -24.80 -3.89
N HIS A 239 34.82 -23.86 -2.97
CA HIS A 239 34.04 -24.08 -1.75
C HIS A 239 32.52 -23.78 -1.96
N GLN A 240 32.23 -22.94 -2.93
CA GLN A 240 30.84 -22.56 -3.28
C GLN A 240 30.71 -22.22 -4.77
N LYS A 241 29.51 -22.47 -5.29
CA LYS A 241 29.11 -22.10 -6.63
C LYS A 241 28.79 -20.61 -6.63
N THR A 242 29.31 -19.83 -7.59
CA THR A 242 29.05 -18.39 -7.72
C THR A 242 28.94 -17.97 -9.18
N LEU A 243 28.19 -16.93 -9.46
CA LEU A 243 28.08 -16.35 -10.80
C LEU A 243 29.43 -15.81 -11.27
N THR A 244 30.19 -15.20 -10.37
CA THR A 244 31.55 -14.72 -10.70
C THR A 244 32.45 -15.84 -11.20
N TYR A 245 32.52 -16.98 -10.47
CA TYR A 245 33.33 -18.11 -10.88
C TYR A 245 32.86 -18.73 -12.20
N LEU A 246 31.53 -18.83 -12.37
CA LEU A 246 30.94 -19.29 -13.60
C LEU A 246 31.45 -18.45 -14.79
N ILE A 247 31.41 -17.12 -14.66
CA ILE A 247 31.75 -16.21 -15.76
C ILE A 247 33.27 -16.13 -15.96
N SER A 248 34.03 -15.84 -14.90
CA SER A 248 35.48 -15.55 -15.02
C SER A 248 36.32 -16.77 -15.33
N GLU A 249 35.96 -17.95 -14.80
CA GLU A 249 36.79 -19.15 -14.90
C GLU A 249 36.26 -20.21 -15.89
N LYS A 250 34.96 -20.23 -16.13
CA LYS A 250 34.34 -21.26 -16.96
C LYS A 250 33.82 -20.72 -18.28
N LEU A 251 32.95 -19.68 -18.25
CA LEU A 251 32.37 -19.12 -19.47
C LEU A 251 33.43 -18.54 -20.39
N VAL A 252 34.49 -17.94 -19.84
CA VAL A 252 35.61 -17.39 -20.62
C VAL A 252 36.23 -18.44 -21.56
N LYS A 253 36.12 -19.73 -21.27
CA LYS A 253 36.64 -20.82 -22.13
C LYS A 253 35.75 -21.14 -23.32
N TYR A 254 34.46 -20.84 -23.21
CA TYR A 254 33.45 -21.17 -24.24
C TYR A 254 32.95 -19.94 -24.99
N ASP A 255 32.89 -18.80 -24.30
CA ASP A 255 32.51 -17.50 -24.87
C ASP A 255 33.24 -16.39 -24.12
N LYS A 256 34.44 -16.12 -24.55
CA LYS A 256 35.34 -15.11 -23.98
C LYS A 256 34.75 -13.71 -24.05
N THR A 257 34.11 -13.37 -25.17
CA THR A 257 33.57 -12.04 -25.40
C THR A 257 32.45 -11.72 -24.42
N THR A 258 31.48 -12.61 -24.26
CA THR A 258 30.39 -12.46 -23.31
C THR A 258 30.93 -12.39 -21.86
N ALA A 259 31.88 -13.26 -21.52
CA ALA A 259 32.44 -13.27 -20.16
C ALA A 259 33.16 -11.96 -19.80
N GLU A 260 34.02 -11.44 -20.70
CA GLU A 260 34.74 -10.18 -20.48
C GLU A 260 33.78 -8.98 -20.38
N GLN A 261 32.76 -8.93 -21.23
CA GLN A 261 31.77 -7.86 -21.23
C GLN A 261 30.97 -7.82 -19.94
N VAL A 262 30.41 -8.95 -19.52
CA VAL A 262 29.62 -9.02 -18.30
C VAL A 262 30.47 -8.70 -17.06
N MET A 263 31.73 -9.14 -17.03
CA MET A 263 32.63 -8.84 -15.90
C MET A 263 32.99 -7.36 -15.77
N THR A 264 32.82 -6.55 -16.83
CA THR A 264 33.00 -5.08 -16.68
C THR A 264 32.00 -4.45 -15.71
N LEU A 265 30.81 -5.05 -15.56
CA LEU A 265 29.77 -4.59 -14.63
C LEU A 265 30.07 -4.94 -13.17
N ALA A 266 30.94 -5.90 -12.90
CA ALA A 266 31.23 -6.32 -11.52
C ALA A 266 31.80 -5.19 -10.64
N ASN A 267 32.39 -4.16 -11.27
CA ASN A 267 32.93 -2.99 -10.57
C ASN A 267 31.89 -1.90 -10.28
N ASP A 268 30.69 -2.00 -10.83
CA ASP A 268 29.62 -1.06 -10.54
C ASP A 268 29.11 -1.24 -9.11
N SER A 269 28.78 -0.13 -8.44
CA SER A 269 28.39 -0.12 -7.03
C SER A 269 27.13 -0.91 -6.73
N THR A 270 26.22 -1.02 -7.69
CA THR A 270 24.96 -1.75 -7.57
C THR A 270 25.07 -3.15 -8.13
N MET A 271 25.72 -3.30 -9.29
CA MET A 271 25.91 -4.60 -9.94
C MET A 271 26.78 -5.56 -9.13
N ARG A 272 27.69 -5.06 -8.28
CA ARG A 272 28.45 -5.91 -7.31
C ARG A 272 27.56 -6.81 -6.46
N LEU A 273 26.29 -6.48 -6.29
CA LEU A 273 25.34 -7.29 -5.54
C LEU A 273 25.03 -8.65 -6.21
N PHE A 274 25.28 -8.77 -7.51
CA PHE A 274 25.08 -10.00 -8.28
C PHE A 274 26.36 -10.87 -8.39
N PHE A 275 27.52 -10.33 -8.02
CA PHE A 275 28.79 -10.99 -8.17
C PHE A 275 29.37 -11.44 -6.83
N ALA A 276 29.08 -12.67 -6.43
CA ALA A 276 29.65 -13.27 -5.23
C ALA A 276 31.09 -13.73 -5.45
N THR A 277 31.90 -13.66 -4.41
CA THR A 277 33.23 -14.27 -4.34
C THR A 277 33.16 -15.60 -3.60
N GLN A 278 34.27 -16.35 -3.55
CA GLN A 278 34.38 -17.59 -2.76
C GLN A 278 34.25 -17.35 -1.23
N GLU A 279 34.38 -16.10 -0.80
CA GLU A 279 34.26 -15.69 0.61
C GLU A 279 32.86 -15.12 0.94
N SER A 280 32.05 -14.82 -0.08
CA SER A 280 30.70 -14.31 0.11
C SER A 280 29.85 -15.35 0.84
N ARG A 281 28.97 -14.87 1.72
CA ARG A 281 28.04 -15.74 2.44
C ARG A 281 26.61 -15.35 2.09
N TYR A 282 25.73 -16.33 2.11
CA TYR A 282 24.30 -16.05 2.05
C TYR A 282 23.95 -15.10 3.20
N ASP A 283 23.42 -13.94 2.84
CA ASP A 283 23.05 -12.93 3.82
C ASP A 283 21.75 -13.32 4.53
N SER A 284 21.83 -13.50 5.85
CA SER A 284 20.65 -13.77 6.68
C SER A 284 19.64 -12.60 6.69
N ALA A 285 20.01 -11.43 6.14
CA ALA A 285 19.09 -10.29 5.95
C ALA A 285 17.89 -10.64 5.08
N PHE A 286 17.99 -11.65 4.20
CA PHE A 286 16.85 -12.22 3.48
C PHE A 286 15.87 -13.02 4.34
N ASN A 287 16.24 -13.36 5.55
CA ASN A 287 15.34 -14.00 6.51
C ASN A 287 14.40 -12.96 7.13
N LEU A 288 13.49 -12.42 6.31
CA LEU A 288 12.44 -11.48 6.72
C LEU A 288 11.42 -12.20 7.61
N THR A 289 11.83 -12.58 8.82
CA THR A 289 11.02 -13.35 9.77
C THR A 289 10.46 -12.52 10.91
N LYS A 290 10.90 -11.28 11.01
CA LYS A 290 10.45 -10.36 12.06
C LYS A 290 8.97 -10.03 11.90
N PRO A 291 8.28 -9.53 12.94
CA PRO A 291 6.94 -8.99 12.81
C PRO A 291 6.83 -7.91 11.72
N TYR A 292 7.78 -6.98 11.69
CA TYR A 292 7.87 -5.94 10.67
C TYR A 292 9.16 -6.09 9.87
N ASN A 293 9.07 -6.08 8.53
CA ASN A 293 10.20 -6.19 7.63
C ASN A 293 10.15 -5.05 6.63
N LEU A 294 11.28 -4.38 6.42
CA LEU A 294 11.40 -3.21 5.54
C LEU A 294 12.47 -3.45 4.49
N ILE A 295 12.12 -3.24 3.23
CA ILE A 295 13.06 -3.15 2.12
C ILE A 295 13.10 -1.70 1.65
N THR A 296 14.30 -1.12 1.60
CA THR A 296 14.54 0.21 1.03
C THR A 296 15.70 0.16 0.04
N PHE A 297 15.87 1.24 -0.73
CA PHE A 297 16.95 1.38 -1.70
C PHE A 297 17.79 2.60 -1.35
N GLU A 298 19.12 2.48 -1.39
CA GLU A 298 20.00 3.63 -1.08
C GLU A 298 20.00 4.68 -2.17
N LYS A 299 19.94 4.23 -3.42
CA LYS A 299 19.91 5.10 -4.61
C LYS A 299 18.85 4.60 -5.57
N MET A 300 17.63 5.09 -5.43
CA MET A 300 16.72 5.03 -6.54
C MET A 300 17.02 6.23 -7.46
N PRO A 301 16.94 6.08 -8.78
CA PRO A 301 16.94 7.23 -9.66
C PRO A 301 15.83 8.14 -9.16
N SER A 302 16.14 9.40 -8.94
CA SER A 302 15.12 10.37 -8.58
C SER A 302 14.07 10.30 -9.69
N THR A 303 12.88 9.87 -9.35
CA THR A 303 11.70 9.86 -10.23
C THR A 303 11.33 11.26 -10.72
N ALA A 304 12.09 12.25 -10.31
CA ALA A 304 11.97 13.64 -10.69
C ALA A 304 12.34 13.94 -12.14
N GLY A 305 12.59 12.97 -12.98
CA GLY A 305 12.92 13.23 -14.37
C GLY A 305 11.94 12.55 -15.32
N GLU A 306 11.11 13.37 -15.98
CA GLU A 306 10.45 13.05 -17.26
C GLU A 306 11.41 12.48 -18.34
N LYS A 307 12.69 12.34 -18.03
CA LYS A 307 13.76 11.86 -18.90
C LYS A 307 13.95 10.34 -18.88
N MET A 308 13.34 9.59 -17.96
CA MET A 308 13.44 8.13 -17.96
C MET A 308 12.56 7.45 -19.03
N GLU A 309 11.50 8.11 -19.48
CA GLU A 309 10.54 7.53 -20.43
C GLU A 309 11.09 7.34 -21.84
N ASN A 310 12.22 7.96 -22.20
CA ASN A 310 12.68 8.05 -23.59
C ASN A 310 13.98 7.32 -23.92
N ASP A 311 14.61 6.60 -22.99
CA ASP A 311 15.82 5.82 -23.30
C ASP A 311 15.80 4.43 -22.64
N PRO A 312 15.24 3.42 -23.34
CA PRO A 312 15.20 2.04 -22.82
C PRO A 312 16.59 1.39 -22.65
N ASN A 313 17.65 2.00 -23.18
CA ASN A 313 19.02 1.47 -23.13
C ASN A 313 19.86 2.06 -22.00
N ARG A 314 19.28 2.79 -21.06
CA ARG A 314 20.04 3.30 -19.92
C ARG A 314 20.42 2.17 -18.98
N LEU A 315 21.71 2.13 -18.64
CA LEU A 315 22.31 1.24 -17.63
C LEU A 315 21.44 1.14 -16.37
N ASP A 316 20.97 2.28 -15.88
CA ASP A 316 20.12 2.37 -14.70
C ASP A 316 18.81 1.57 -14.80
N ASN A 317 18.11 1.62 -15.93
CA ASN A 317 16.82 0.93 -16.12
C ASN A 317 16.96 -0.60 -16.06
N ALA A 318 18.00 -1.13 -16.66
CA ALA A 318 18.22 -2.56 -16.66
C ALA A 318 18.73 -3.06 -15.30
N ILE A 319 19.55 -2.27 -14.59
CA ILE A 319 19.94 -2.55 -13.22
C ILE A 319 18.69 -2.62 -12.32
N PHE A 320 17.76 -1.67 -12.46
CA PHE A 320 16.53 -1.69 -11.66
C PHE A 320 15.63 -2.86 -12.02
N ALA A 321 15.48 -3.21 -13.29
CA ALA A 321 14.72 -4.41 -13.69
C ALA A 321 15.28 -5.67 -13.02
N MET A 322 16.61 -5.82 -13.00
CA MET A 322 17.26 -6.93 -12.30
C MET A 322 17.01 -6.89 -10.78
N LEU A 323 17.12 -5.70 -10.16
CA LEU A 323 16.84 -5.54 -8.72
C LEU A 323 15.40 -5.86 -8.38
N PHE A 324 14.42 -5.38 -9.17
CA PHE A 324 13.01 -5.67 -8.93
C PHE A 324 12.68 -7.14 -9.12
N SER A 325 13.31 -7.83 -10.07
CA SER A 325 13.21 -9.28 -10.19
C SER A 325 13.68 -10.00 -8.90
N ARG A 326 14.75 -9.49 -8.25
CA ARG A 326 15.21 -10.02 -6.95
C ARG A 326 14.25 -9.70 -5.81
N VAL A 327 13.74 -8.48 -5.77
CA VAL A 327 12.73 -8.06 -4.78
C VAL A 327 11.48 -8.92 -4.92
N GLN A 328 11.04 -9.22 -6.16
CA GLN A 328 9.96 -10.18 -6.41
C GLN A 328 10.24 -11.53 -5.75
N GLY A 329 11.42 -12.11 -5.98
CA GLY A 329 11.80 -13.40 -5.37
C GLY A 329 11.79 -13.36 -3.83
N ILE A 330 12.21 -12.23 -3.24
CA ILE A 330 12.17 -12.02 -1.78
C ILE A 330 10.72 -11.97 -1.28
N ILE A 331 9.85 -11.21 -1.95
CA ILE A 331 8.43 -11.10 -1.60
C ILE A 331 7.73 -12.45 -1.73
N ASP A 332 7.96 -13.17 -2.83
CA ASP A 332 7.40 -14.51 -3.05
C ASP A 332 7.86 -15.50 -1.96
N GLY A 333 9.13 -15.44 -1.60
CA GLY A 333 9.70 -16.23 -0.51
C GLY A 333 9.05 -15.91 0.84
N PHE A 334 8.81 -14.64 1.11
CA PHE A 334 8.09 -14.18 2.31
C PHE A 334 6.64 -14.69 2.32
N MET A 335 5.87 -14.45 1.27
CA MET A 335 4.47 -14.86 1.17
C MET A 335 4.32 -16.38 1.29
N LYS A 336 5.16 -17.16 0.61
CA LYS A 336 5.14 -18.64 0.66
C LYS A 336 5.50 -19.15 2.05
N ARG A 337 6.50 -18.55 2.71
CA ARG A 337 6.92 -18.93 4.07
C ARG A 337 5.79 -18.78 5.08
N PHE A 338 5.00 -17.72 4.95
CA PHE A 338 3.91 -17.40 5.87
C PHE A 338 2.52 -17.73 5.32
N SER A 339 2.41 -18.55 4.27
CA SER A 339 1.14 -18.87 3.61
C SER A 339 0.08 -19.57 4.48
N LYS A 340 0.46 -20.02 5.69
CA LYS A 340 -0.46 -20.58 6.69
C LYS A 340 -1.04 -19.54 7.66
N GLN A 341 -0.62 -18.30 7.55
CA GLN A 341 -1.11 -17.16 8.34
C GLN A 341 -1.26 -15.95 7.43
N GLU A 342 -2.11 -15.01 7.82
CA GLU A 342 -2.29 -13.79 7.05
C GLU A 342 -1.06 -12.89 7.15
N THR A 343 -0.70 -12.26 6.02
CA THR A 343 0.43 -11.34 5.91
C THR A 343 0.00 -10.04 5.23
N ILE A 344 0.77 -8.99 5.41
CA ILE A 344 0.57 -7.70 4.74
C ILE A 344 1.83 -7.38 3.95
N VAL A 345 1.65 -7.03 2.66
CA VAL A 345 2.73 -6.52 1.81
C VAL A 345 2.39 -5.09 1.40
N VAL A 346 3.19 -4.13 1.84
CA VAL A 346 2.97 -2.70 1.58
C VAL A 346 3.90 -2.24 0.48
N PHE A 347 3.34 -1.70 -0.59
CA PHE A 347 4.05 -1.01 -1.65
C PHE A 347 3.86 0.50 -1.50
N ASP A 348 4.89 1.17 -1.02
CA ASP A 348 4.86 2.63 -0.91
C ASP A 348 5.22 3.28 -2.24
N GLU A 349 4.60 4.42 -2.52
CA GLU A 349 4.82 5.19 -3.75
C GLU A 349 4.69 4.35 -5.03
N TYR A 350 3.51 3.74 -5.25
CA TYR A 350 3.25 2.83 -6.39
C TYR A 350 3.73 3.37 -7.75
N LYS A 351 3.68 4.68 -7.95
CA LYS A 351 4.15 5.33 -9.19
C LYS A 351 5.63 5.03 -9.52
N VAL A 352 6.45 4.72 -8.51
CA VAL A 352 7.84 4.31 -8.71
C VAL A 352 7.89 2.95 -9.41
N TYR A 353 7.07 2.01 -8.95
CA TYR A 353 7.01 0.66 -9.55
C TYR A 353 6.49 0.72 -10.98
N GLN A 354 5.45 1.50 -11.25
CA GLN A 354 4.90 1.68 -12.59
C GLN A 354 5.95 2.22 -13.59
N LYS A 355 6.78 3.15 -13.15
CA LYS A 355 7.80 3.79 -14.01
C LYS A 355 9.07 2.98 -14.17
N THR A 356 9.30 1.97 -13.35
CA THR A 356 10.52 1.18 -13.35
C THR A 356 10.30 -0.14 -14.08
N PRO A 357 11.16 -0.51 -15.03
CA PRO A 357 11.07 -1.78 -15.73
C PRO A 357 10.98 -2.96 -14.76
N GLY A 358 9.97 -3.83 -14.93
CA GLY A 358 9.70 -4.96 -14.05
C GLY A 358 9.01 -4.61 -12.72
N GLY A 359 8.93 -3.32 -12.37
CA GLY A 359 8.35 -2.92 -11.08
C GLY A 359 6.84 -3.16 -10.99
N GLU A 360 6.08 -2.82 -12.03
CA GLU A 360 4.63 -3.06 -12.06
C GLU A 360 4.30 -4.56 -12.01
N GLU A 361 5.12 -5.39 -12.68
CA GLU A 361 4.96 -6.84 -12.68
C GLU A 361 5.10 -7.43 -11.27
N VAL A 362 6.01 -6.88 -10.45
CA VAL A 362 6.15 -7.27 -9.03
C VAL A 362 4.85 -7.07 -8.28
N VAL A 363 4.22 -5.91 -8.45
CA VAL A 363 2.95 -5.59 -7.75
C VAL A 363 1.82 -6.47 -8.28
N ASP A 364 1.68 -6.60 -9.60
CA ASP A 364 0.64 -7.44 -10.22
C ASP A 364 0.73 -8.89 -9.75
N ASN A 365 1.94 -9.47 -9.71
CA ASN A 365 2.16 -10.82 -9.23
C ASN A 365 1.74 -11.01 -7.77
N VAL A 366 2.05 -10.06 -6.89
CA VAL A 366 1.64 -10.11 -5.48
C VAL A 366 0.12 -10.02 -5.36
N VAL A 367 -0.51 -9.09 -6.08
CA VAL A 367 -1.96 -8.89 -6.05
C VAL A 367 -2.71 -10.13 -6.56
N ARG A 368 -2.25 -10.76 -7.64
CA ARG A 368 -2.84 -11.99 -8.18
C ARG A 368 -2.70 -13.19 -7.25
N GLN A 369 -1.58 -13.33 -6.58
CA GLN A 369 -1.32 -14.44 -5.65
C GLN A 369 -1.89 -14.21 -4.25
N ALA A 370 -2.32 -12.99 -3.95
CA ALA A 370 -2.69 -12.51 -2.63
C ALA A 370 -3.70 -13.42 -1.92
N ARG A 371 -4.78 -13.79 -2.62
CA ARG A 371 -5.81 -14.68 -2.06
C ARG A 371 -5.28 -16.08 -1.73
N THR A 372 -4.49 -16.65 -2.62
CA THR A 372 -3.94 -18.02 -2.46
C THR A 372 -2.92 -18.09 -1.32
N LEU A 373 -2.13 -17.04 -1.16
CA LEU A 373 -1.06 -16.95 -0.16
C LEU A 373 -1.49 -16.19 1.11
N GLN A 374 -2.79 -15.92 1.28
CA GLN A 374 -3.35 -15.22 2.44
C GLN A 374 -2.63 -13.89 2.73
N THR A 375 -2.42 -13.11 1.69
CA THR A 375 -1.70 -11.84 1.76
C THR A 375 -2.64 -10.68 1.49
N HIS A 376 -2.43 -9.56 2.18
CA HIS A 376 -3.12 -8.28 1.96
C HIS A 376 -2.16 -7.29 1.34
N PRO A 377 -2.20 -7.07 0.00
CA PRO A 377 -1.42 -6.03 -0.64
C PRO A 377 -1.98 -4.65 -0.29
N PHE A 378 -1.15 -3.76 0.22
CA PHE A 378 -1.45 -2.35 0.44
C PHE A 378 -0.70 -1.51 -0.59
N LEU A 379 -1.43 -0.83 -1.45
CA LEU A 379 -0.88 0.01 -2.50
C LEU A 379 -1.06 1.48 -2.14
N ILE A 380 0.03 2.22 -1.99
CA ILE A 380 -0.01 3.64 -1.65
C ILE A 380 0.42 4.44 -2.88
N THR A 381 -0.46 5.33 -3.36
CA THR A 381 -0.21 6.14 -4.55
C THR A 381 -0.75 7.56 -4.40
N GLN A 382 -0.29 8.46 -5.26
CA GLN A 382 -0.85 9.80 -5.39
C GLN A 382 -1.97 9.86 -6.43
N GLU A 383 -2.00 8.92 -7.37
CA GLU A 383 -2.93 8.88 -8.49
C GLU A 383 -3.50 7.46 -8.63
N LEU A 384 -4.82 7.31 -8.53
CA LEU A 384 -5.48 6.02 -8.78
C LEU A 384 -5.40 5.63 -10.25
N SER A 385 -5.46 6.63 -11.14
CA SER A 385 -5.33 6.46 -12.59
C SER A 385 -3.96 5.90 -13.03
N SER A 386 -2.96 5.93 -12.13
CA SER A 386 -1.67 5.30 -12.38
C SER A 386 -1.68 3.78 -12.22
N ILE A 387 -2.69 3.22 -11.55
CA ILE A 387 -2.81 1.77 -11.34
C ILE A 387 -3.49 1.14 -12.56
N SER A 388 -2.89 0.09 -13.11
CA SER A 388 -3.46 -0.60 -14.27
C SER A 388 -4.78 -1.30 -13.94
N ASP A 389 -5.66 -1.41 -14.95
CA ASP A 389 -6.94 -2.10 -14.82
C ASP A 389 -6.78 -3.54 -14.31
N ALA A 390 -5.69 -4.21 -14.69
CA ALA A 390 -5.39 -5.56 -14.24
C ALA A 390 -5.24 -5.66 -12.72
N ILE A 391 -4.63 -4.66 -12.11
CA ILE A 391 -4.47 -4.55 -10.65
C ILE A 391 -5.77 -4.05 -10.01
N LEU A 392 -6.40 -2.98 -10.56
CA LEU A 392 -7.63 -2.39 -10.02
C LEU A 392 -8.78 -3.40 -9.93
N ASN A 393 -8.90 -4.30 -10.89
CA ASN A 393 -9.89 -5.38 -10.86
C ASN A 393 -9.70 -6.37 -9.69
N ASN A 394 -8.54 -6.37 -9.06
CA ASN A 394 -8.22 -7.19 -7.89
C ASN A 394 -8.12 -6.37 -6.59
N VAL A 395 -8.55 -5.12 -6.62
CA VAL A 395 -8.65 -4.25 -5.44
C VAL A 395 -10.04 -4.42 -4.82
N GLY A 396 -10.07 -4.68 -3.53
CA GLY A 396 -11.33 -4.82 -2.78
C GLY A 396 -11.77 -3.55 -2.09
N GLU A 397 -10.82 -2.66 -1.78
CA GLU A 397 -11.07 -1.48 -0.99
C GLU A 397 -10.21 -0.29 -1.41
N ILE A 398 -10.79 0.91 -1.35
CA ILE A 398 -10.12 2.13 -1.77
C ILE A 398 -10.37 3.23 -0.72
N PHE A 399 -9.27 3.80 -0.21
CA PHE A 399 -9.27 5.00 0.62
C PHE A 399 -8.75 6.18 -0.18
N VAL A 400 -9.56 7.22 -0.34
CA VAL A 400 -9.23 8.41 -1.10
C VAL A 400 -9.10 9.62 -0.17
N GLY A 401 -7.91 10.12 0.00
CA GLY A 401 -7.64 11.39 0.68
C GLY A 401 -7.86 12.60 -0.24
N SER A 402 -7.43 13.78 0.21
CA SER A 402 -7.52 15.00 -0.59
C SER A 402 -6.68 14.96 -1.87
N LEU A 403 -7.18 15.58 -2.93
CA LEU A 403 -6.59 15.60 -4.27
C LEU A 403 -6.57 17.02 -4.85
N LYS A 404 -5.54 17.33 -5.66
CA LYS A 404 -5.41 18.61 -6.39
C LYS A 404 -5.87 18.53 -7.83
N SER A 405 -5.64 17.37 -8.45
CA SER A 405 -5.94 17.17 -9.87
C SER A 405 -7.42 16.95 -10.12
N SER A 406 -8.06 17.87 -10.85
CA SER A 406 -9.46 17.72 -11.25
C SER A 406 -9.67 16.47 -12.13
N LYS A 407 -8.69 16.08 -12.95
CA LYS A 407 -8.76 14.88 -13.78
C LYS A 407 -8.79 13.62 -12.92
N GLU A 408 -7.95 13.59 -11.88
CA GLU A 408 -7.90 12.47 -10.95
C GLU A 408 -9.18 12.36 -10.13
N ILE A 409 -9.74 13.48 -9.69
CA ILE A 409 -11.04 13.52 -9.00
C ILE A 409 -12.15 12.95 -9.90
N GLU A 410 -12.22 13.35 -11.18
CA GLU A 410 -13.21 12.80 -12.11
C GLU A 410 -13.02 11.30 -12.32
N PHE A 411 -11.79 10.84 -12.52
CA PHE A 411 -11.49 9.42 -12.67
C PHE A 411 -11.97 8.61 -11.46
N ILE A 412 -11.65 9.06 -10.24
CA ILE A 412 -12.07 8.41 -9.01
C ILE A 412 -13.58 8.40 -8.84
N LEU A 413 -14.25 9.52 -9.13
CA LEU A 413 -15.72 9.59 -9.06
C LEU A 413 -16.40 8.65 -10.06
N GLU A 414 -15.81 8.48 -11.25
CA GLU A 414 -16.30 7.54 -12.27
C GLU A 414 -16.10 6.10 -11.80
N GLU A 415 -14.90 5.74 -11.37
CA GLU A 415 -14.55 4.41 -10.89
C GLU A 415 -15.40 4.00 -9.68
N MET A 416 -15.58 4.91 -8.73
CA MET A 416 -16.43 4.68 -7.57
C MET A 416 -17.94 4.86 -7.88
N LYS A 417 -18.35 5.18 -9.12
CA LYS A 417 -19.75 5.42 -9.51
C LYS A 417 -20.43 6.53 -8.70
N LEU A 418 -19.70 7.60 -8.42
CA LEU A 418 -20.12 8.76 -7.64
C LEU A 418 -20.20 10.06 -8.46
N SER A 419 -20.10 10.00 -9.78
CA SER A 419 -20.08 11.17 -10.68
C SER A 419 -21.26 12.13 -10.50
N ASN A 420 -22.43 11.63 -10.03
CA ASN A 420 -23.63 12.41 -9.79
C ASN A 420 -23.73 12.99 -8.36
N HIS A 421 -22.63 12.99 -7.58
CA HIS A 421 -22.61 13.45 -6.20
C HIS A 421 -21.70 14.68 -6.00
N PRO A 422 -22.15 15.91 -6.27
CA PRO A 422 -21.33 17.13 -6.19
C PRO A 422 -20.69 17.35 -4.80
N ALA A 423 -21.37 16.92 -3.73
CA ALA A 423 -20.85 17.07 -2.37
C ALA A 423 -19.58 16.23 -2.14
N VAL A 424 -19.50 15.03 -2.75
CA VAL A 424 -18.30 14.16 -2.66
C VAL A 424 -17.15 14.80 -3.42
N ARG A 425 -17.41 15.36 -4.60
CA ARG A 425 -16.40 16.11 -5.34
C ARG A 425 -15.77 17.23 -4.49
N GLY A 426 -16.63 18.05 -3.84
CA GLY A 426 -16.15 19.11 -2.95
C GLY A 426 -15.35 18.61 -1.75
N ALA A 427 -15.64 17.41 -1.26
CA ALA A 427 -14.89 16.81 -0.15
C ALA A 427 -13.51 16.29 -0.54
N LEU A 428 -13.31 15.93 -1.82
CA LEU A 428 -12.03 15.40 -2.32
C LEU A 428 -11.03 16.51 -2.70
N ILE A 429 -11.49 17.76 -2.88
CA ILE A 429 -10.61 18.87 -3.23
C ILE A 429 -9.69 19.19 -2.04
N ASP A 430 -8.40 19.33 -2.32
CA ASP A 430 -7.42 19.75 -1.32
C ASP A 430 -7.57 21.25 -1.03
N HIS A 431 -8.09 21.54 0.15
CA HIS A 431 -8.26 22.91 0.67
C HIS A 431 -7.13 23.32 1.64
N THR A 432 -5.99 22.64 1.65
CA THR A 432 -4.90 22.90 2.60
C THR A 432 -4.30 24.30 2.46
N GLN A 433 -4.55 24.99 1.34
CA GLN A 433 -4.09 26.36 1.09
C GLN A 433 -5.16 27.42 1.41
N ASP A 434 -6.39 27.01 1.73
CA ASP A 434 -7.45 27.93 2.06
C ASP A 434 -7.25 28.48 3.48
N GLU A 435 -7.38 29.80 3.64
CA GLU A 435 -7.32 30.44 4.95
C GLU A 435 -8.42 29.89 5.86
N GLY A 436 -8.03 29.45 7.07
CA GLY A 436 -8.95 28.93 8.08
C GLY A 436 -9.27 27.44 8.02
N VAL A 437 -8.55 26.66 7.19
CA VAL A 437 -8.63 25.19 7.22
C VAL A 437 -7.91 24.70 8.47
N THR A 438 -8.66 24.04 9.36
CA THR A 438 -8.11 23.41 10.55
C THR A 438 -7.38 22.11 10.19
N GLU A 439 -6.37 21.72 10.97
CA GLU A 439 -5.65 20.44 10.78
C GLU A 439 -6.59 19.23 10.75
N GLU A 440 -7.75 19.28 11.42
CA GLU A 440 -8.77 18.23 11.44
C GLU A 440 -9.36 17.90 10.05
N LYS A 441 -9.37 18.85 9.10
CA LYS A 441 -9.87 18.60 7.73
C LYS A 441 -8.84 17.92 6.83
N LYS A 442 -7.58 17.90 7.23
CA LYS A 442 -6.45 17.48 6.40
C LYS A 442 -6.40 15.96 6.18
N TYR A 443 -7.02 15.19 7.05
CA TYR A 443 -6.96 13.73 7.08
C TYR A 443 -8.32 13.06 6.86
N ASN A 444 -9.20 13.70 6.10
CA ASN A 444 -10.46 13.10 5.71
C ASN A 444 -10.26 12.17 4.51
N PHE A 445 -10.91 11.01 4.55
CA PHE A 445 -10.89 10.03 3.46
C PHE A 445 -12.30 9.72 3.01
N LEU A 446 -12.47 9.59 1.69
CA LEU A 446 -13.61 8.89 1.09
C LEU A 446 -13.22 7.40 1.07
N MET A 447 -14.05 6.54 1.63
CA MET A 447 -13.83 5.10 1.68
C MET A 447 -14.82 4.37 0.78
N GLN A 448 -14.34 3.43 -0.02
CA GLN A 448 -15.13 2.36 -0.59
C GLN A 448 -14.71 1.04 0.06
N ASP A 449 -15.59 0.41 0.81
CA ASP A 449 -15.30 -0.82 1.52
C ASP A 449 -15.49 -2.08 0.66
N TYR A 450 -15.09 -3.24 1.17
CA TYR A 450 -15.21 -4.55 0.53
C TYR A 450 -16.65 -4.94 0.12
N ASN A 451 -17.66 -4.26 0.61
CA ASN A 451 -19.06 -4.43 0.24
C ASN A 451 -19.53 -3.40 -0.79
N ASN A 452 -18.62 -2.61 -1.36
CA ASN A 452 -18.89 -1.47 -2.24
C ASN A 452 -19.77 -0.39 -1.60
N ARG A 453 -19.76 -0.28 -0.27
CA ARG A 453 -20.35 0.84 0.45
C ARG A 453 -19.39 2.03 0.41
N LYS A 454 -19.89 3.24 0.35
CA LYS A 454 -19.10 4.46 0.16
C LYS A 454 -19.46 5.52 1.19
N CYS A 455 -18.44 6.12 1.79
CA CYS A 455 -18.58 7.15 2.81
C CYS A 455 -17.44 8.19 2.70
#